data_f2d811c17b7532af91c28e2122e7a480
#
_entry.id   f2d811c17b7532af91c28e2122e7a480
#
_cell.length_a   1.000
_cell.length_b   1.000
_cell.length_c   1.000
_cell.angle_alpha   90.00
_cell.angle_beta   90.00
_cell.angle_gamma   90.00
#
_symmetry.space_group_name_H-M   'P 1'
#
loop_
_entity.id
_entity.type
_entity.pdbx_description
1 polymer ?
#
loop_
_entity_poly.entity_id
_entity_poly.type
_entity_poly.pdbx_seq_one_letter_code
_entity_poly.pdbx_strand_id
1 'polypeptide(L)'
;TGSVIYETAVYYCYNKLAGIFCFTSFDGGATFDTGGLIVGLATTNGGLHGAISTAPDGTVYVTPRVATPTVIVSKDNGFTWFERTMGEDAGTPNPRKNSEVSTDTDSNAYHLWTGADEGIYLARSTDSGESWEQESLRVSPAGVISTAFPQTDAGDPGRFAVTYLGSENASLLGEPDLDGNPWDGNGHYAPNGVHYHLYVTFSLNALDEEPVFHTKRLTSDPVQVGAICLNSGDCRSD
;
A
#
# COMPACT_ATOMS: atom_id res chain seq x y z
N THR A 1 -23.95 36.61 -0.90
CA THR A 1 -22.78 35.73 -0.88
C THR A 1 -23.18 34.46 -1.59
N GLY A 2 -22.85 34.34 -2.90
CA GLY A 2 -23.08 33.14 -3.66
C GLY A 2 -22.12 32.05 -3.14
N SER A 3 -22.63 30.88 -2.79
CA SER A 3 -21.78 29.74 -2.49
C SER A 3 -21.07 29.32 -3.78
N VAL A 4 -19.76 29.25 -3.73
CA VAL A 4 -18.96 28.65 -4.81
C VAL A 4 -19.19 27.13 -4.71
N ILE A 5 -19.79 26.55 -5.75
CA ILE A 5 -19.91 25.08 -5.87
C ILE A 5 -18.67 24.63 -6.61
N TYR A 6 -17.85 23.82 -5.96
CA TYR A 6 -16.72 23.17 -6.61
C TYR A 6 -17.21 21.92 -7.35
N GLU A 7 -16.74 21.72 -8.56
CA GLU A 7 -17.09 20.55 -9.39
C GLU A 7 -16.45 19.24 -8.89
N THR A 8 -15.47 19.34 -8.00
CA THR A 8 -14.70 18.20 -7.51
C THR A 8 -14.82 18.05 -6.01
N ALA A 9 -14.97 16.81 -5.54
CA ALA A 9 -14.93 16.49 -4.12
C ALA A 9 -13.47 16.41 -3.62
N VAL A 10 -13.23 16.83 -2.38
CA VAL A 10 -11.95 16.67 -1.67
C VAL A 10 -12.17 15.69 -0.53
N TYR A 11 -11.32 14.68 -0.44
CA TYR A 11 -11.39 13.64 0.60
C TYR A 11 -10.28 13.82 1.61
N TYR A 12 -10.62 13.65 2.89
CA TYR A 12 -9.68 13.63 4.00
C TYR A 12 -9.93 12.42 4.87
N CYS A 13 -8.97 11.50 4.89
CA CYS A 13 -9.03 10.30 5.72
C CYS A 13 -7.94 10.34 6.78
N TYR A 14 -8.25 9.84 7.97
CA TYR A 14 -7.30 9.79 9.08
C TYR A 14 -7.57 8.63 10.02
N ASN A 15 -6.55 8.25 10.76
CA ASN A 15 -6.63 7.24 11.79
C ASN A 15 -7.09 7.83 13.12
N LYS A 16 -7.98 7.14 13.80
CA LYS A 16 -8.35 7.40 15.18
C LYS A 16 -8.42 6.08 15.93
N LEU A 17 -8.33 6.12 17.25
CA LEU A 17 -8.38 4.92 18.11
C LEU A 17 -9.56 3.95 17.80
N ALA A 18 -10.64 4.45 17.21
CA ALA A 18 -11.82 3.66 16.85
C ALA A 18 -11.79 3.09 15.41
N GLY A 19 -10.77 3.41 14.61
CA GLY A 19 -10.67 2.96 13.22
C GLY A 19 -10.26 4.04 12.24
N ILE A 20 -10.62 3.87 10.96
CA ILE A 20 -10.37 4.80 9.88
C ILE A 20 -11.61 5.67 9.68
N PHE A 21 -11.40 6.97 9.64
CA PHE A 21 -12.43 7.98 9.38
C PHE A 21 -12.13 8.68 8.07
N CYS A 22 -13.13 8.85 7.23
CA CYS A 22 -13.04 9.65 6.01
C CYS A 22 -14.16 10.69 5.96
N PHE A 23 -13.82 11.86 5.47
CA PHE A 23 -14.73 12.98 5.30
C PHE A 23 -14.58 13.56 3.90
N THR A 24 -15.69 14.05 3.35
CA THR A 24 -15.75 14.64 2.02
C THR A 24 -16.11 16.12 2.13
N SER A 25 -15.41 16.94 1.38
CA SER A 25 -15.72 18.34 1.16
C SER A 25 -16.24 18.54 -0.27
N PHE A 26 -17.30 19.30 -0.41
CA PHE A 26 -17.87 19.72 -1.70
C PHE A 26 -17.71 21.23 -1.96
N ASP A 27 -16.89 21.89 -1.15
CA ASP A 27 -16.65 23.35 -1.23
C ASP A 27 -15.15 23.69 -1.33
N GLY A 28 -14.38 22.78 -1.93
CA GLY A 28 -12.94 22.96 -2.15
C GLY A 28 -12.09 22.81 -0.91
N GLY A 29 -12.56 22.07 0.10
CA GLY A 29 -11.84 21.83 1.35
C GLY A 29 -12.13 22.86 2.46
N ALA A 30 -13.12 23.74 2.27
CA ALA A 30 -13.47 24.72 3.28
C ALA A 30 -14.25 24.09 4.46
N THR A 31 -15.13 23.11 4.16
CA THR A 31 -15.82 22.30 5.16
C THR A 31 -15.78 20.82 4.84
N PHE A 32 -15.81 19.96 5.87
CA PHE A 32 -15.82 18.51 5.77
C PHE A 32 -16.96 17.94 6.64
N ASP A 33 -18.19 18.16 6.19
CA ASP A 33 -19.40 17.84 6.96
C ASP A 33 -19.97 16.46 6.66
N THR A 34 -19.56 15.86 5.53
CA THR A 34 -20.02 14.54 5.09
C THR A 34 -18.95 13.49 5.35
N GLY A 35 -19.29 12.45 6.14
CA GLY A 35 -18.38 11.36 6.41
C GLY A 35 -18.49 10.79 7.80
N GLY A 36 -17.52 9.97 8.18
CA GLY A 36 -17.47 9.32 9.48
C GLY A 36 -16.53 8.11 9.50
N LEU A 37 -16.80 7.20 10.41
CA LEU A 37 -16.09 5.92 10.51
C LEU A 37 -16.39 5.05 9.29
N ILE A 38 -15.35 4.66 8.55
CA ILE A 38 -15.47 3.78 7.38
C ILE A 38 -15.06 2.34 7.71
N VAL A 39 -14.13 2.14 8.64
CA VAL A 39 -13.69 0.84 9.14
C VAL A 39 -13.38 0.92 10.62
N GLY A 40 -13.92 -0.01 11.40
CA GLY A 40 -13.72 -0.09 12.84
C GLY A 40 -12.46 -0.86 13.25
N LEU A 41 -12.06 -0.73 14.53
CA LEU A 41 -10.89 -1.40 15.13
C LEU A 41 -10.92 -2.93 15.02
N ALA A 42 -12.10 -3.54 14.94
CA ALA A 42 -12.23 -4.99 14.85
C ALA A 42 -11.65 -5.57 13.54
N THR A 43 -11.59 -4.73 12.51
CA THR A 43 -11.12 -5.12 11.17
C THR A 43 -9.76 -4.54 10.83
N THR A 44 -9.24 -3.56 11.60
CA THR A 44 -7.95 -2.93 11.34
C THR A 44 -6.93 -3.22 12.42
N ASN A 45 -5.68 -3.29 12.06
CA ASN A 45 -4.57 -3.40 13.01
C ASN A 45 -4.24 -2.02 13.59
N GLY A 46 -4.96 -1.63 14.65
CA GLY A 46 -4.80 -0.34 15.32
C GLY A 46 -5.42 0.85 14.60
N GLY A 47 -6.35 0.62 13.66
CA GLY A 47 -7.04 1.69 12.92
C GLY A 47 -6.18 2.40 11.86
N LEU A 48 -5.01 1.86 11.53
CA LEU A 48 -4.11 2.46 10.56
C LEU A 48 -4.61 2.23 9.11
N HIS A 49 -4.30 3.17 8.24
CA HIS A 49 -4.50 3.03 6.80
C HIS A 49 -3.17 3.28 6.05
N GLY A 50 -3.10 2.81 4.80
CA GLY A 50 -2.06 3.13 3.84
C GLY A 50 -2.45 4.36 3.01
N ALA A 51 -2.86 4.13 1.76
CA ALA A 51 -3.18 5.17 0.79
C ALA A 51 -4.67 5.48 0.70
N ILE A 52 -4.96 6.64 0.15
CA ILE A 52 -6.23 7.01 -0.46
C ILE A 52 -5.97 7.36 -1.93
N SER A 53 -6.80 6.87 -2.83
CA SER A 53 -6.75 7.18 -4.26
C SER A 53 -8.14 7.44 -4.79
N THR A 54 -8.24 8.29 -5.82
CA THR A 54 -9.49 8.57 -6.53
C THR A 54 -9.33 8.27 -8.00
N ALA A 55 -10.23 7.47 -8.56
CA ALA A 55 -10.25 7.16 -9.98
C ALA A 55 -10.96 8.26 -10.80
N PRO A 56 -10.70 8.36 -12.11
CA PRO A 56 -11.36 9.30 -13.00
C PRO A 56 -12.90 9.20 -13.03
N ASP A 57 -13.47 8.02 -12.77
CA ASP A 57 -14.90 7.80 -12.66
C ASP A 57 -15.53 8.27 -11.34
N GLY A 58 -14.72 8.79 -10.41
CA GLY A 58 -15.13 9.26 -9.08
C GLY A 58 -15.09 8.19 -7.99
N THR A 59 -14.71 6.95 -8.30
CA THR A 59 -14.52 5.90 -7.29
C THR A 59 -13.36 6.26 -6.36
N VAL A 60 -13.57 6.08 -5.05
CA VAL A 60 -12.58 6.36 -4.01
C VAL A 60 -12.14 5.05 -3.36
N TYR A 61 -10.85 4.89 -3.20
CA TYR A 61 -10.21 3.71 -2.60
C TYR A 61 -9.42 4.11 -1.36
N VAL A 62 -9.55 3.34 -0.28
CA VAL A 62 -8.75 3.47 0.95
C VAL A 62 -8.19 2.10 1.32
N THR A 63 -6.90 2.03 1.61
CA THR A 63 -6.25 0.77 1.99
C THR A 63 -6.08 0.70 3.51
N PRO A 64 -6.78 -0.20 4.22
CA PRO A 64 -6.57 -0.41 5.65
C PRO A 64 -5.35 -1.29 5.91
N ARG A 65 -4.73 -1.15 7.10
CA ARG A 65 -3.74 -2.11 7.60
C ARG A 65 -4.46 -3.27 8.28
N VAL A 66 -4.56 -4.39 7.58
CA VAL A 66 -5.30 -5.59 8.02
C VAL A 66 -4.51 -6.85 7.70
N ALA A 67 -4.95 -7.98 8.28
CA ALA A 67 -4.31 -9.28 8.09
C ALA A 67 -4.67 -9.96 6.75
N THR A 68 -5.64 -9.44 6.01
CA THR A 68 -6.04 -9.93 4.67
C THR A 68 -5.94 -8.76 3.70
N PRO A 69 -5.40 -8.94 2.48
CA PRO A 69 -5.36 -7.86 1.50
C PRO A 69 -6.78 -7.32 1.26
N THR A 70 -6.98 -6.06 1.62
CA THR A 70 -8.30 -5.43 1.64
C THR A 70 -8.21 -4.02 1.10
N VAL A 71 -9.22 -3.63 0.34
CA VAL A 71 -9.47 -2.25 -0.05
C VAL A 71 -10.88 -1.85 0.34
N ILE A 72 -11.08 -0.61 0.72
CA ILE A 72 -12.37 -0.02 1.06
C ILE A 72 -12.73 0.92 -0.07
N VAL A 73 -13.92 0.77 -0.63
CA VAL A 73 -14.34 1.45 -1.85
C VAL A 73 -15.59 2.27 -1.58
N SER A 74 -15.63 3.49 -2.13
CA SER A 74 -16.84 4.30 -2.23
C SER A 74 -17.08 4.71 -3.68
N LYS A 75 -18.34 4.60 -4.13
CA LYS A 75 -18.78 5.00 -5.48
C LYS A 75 -19.80 6.15 -5.46
N ASP A 76 -20.00 6.75 -4.31
CA ASP A 76 -21.00 7.78 -4.07
C ASP A 76 -20.45 8.98 -3.29
N ASN A 77 -19.22 9.38 -3.60
CA ASN A 77 -18.52 10.50 -2.97
C ASN A 77 -18.32 10.36 -1.45
N GLY A 78 -18.14 9.14 -0.95
CA GLY A 78 -17.87 8.89 0.46
C GLY A 78 -19.10 8.80 1.36
N PHE A 79 -20.32 8.74 0.79
CA PHE A 79 -21.55 8.55 1.57
C PHE A 79 -21.67 7.11 2.07
N THR A 80 -21.33 6.12 1.22
CA THR A 80 -21.27 4.70 1.61
C THR A 80 -19.95 4.07 1.22
N TRP A 81 -19.54 3.06 2.01
CA TRP A 81 -18.28 2.36 1.85
C TRP A 81 -18.50 0.86 1.95
N PHE A 82 -17.77 0.09 1.16
CA PHE A 82 -17.79 -1.37 1.19
C PHE A 82 -16.37 -1.92 1.10
N GLU A 83 -16.16 -3.08 1.69
CA GLU A 83 -14.87 -3.77 1.72
C GLU A 83 -14.78 -4.80 0.60
N ARG A 84 -13.58 -4.94 0.03
CA ARG A 84 -13.21 -6.02 -0.89
C ARG A 84 -11.91 -6.65 -0.44
N THR A 85 -11.88 -7.97 -0.40
CA THR A 85 -10.69 -8.77 -0.10
C THR A 85 -10.20 -9.48 -1.36
N MET A 86 -8.90 -9.72 -1.45
CA MET A 86 -8.25 -10.28 -2.63
C MET A 86 -6.92 -10.94 -2.27
N GLY A 87 -6.36 -11.73 -3.22
CA GLY A 87 -4.97 -12.13 -3.17
C GLY A 87 -4.55 -12.92 -1.94
N GLU A 88 -5.41 -13.76 -1.38
CA GLU A 88 -5.10 -14.55 -0.17
C GLU A 88 -3.97 -15.57 -0.39
N ASP A 89 -3.67 -15.92 -1.65
CA ASP A 89 -2.61 -16.82 -2.07
C ASP A 89 -1.19 -16.30 -1.73
N ALA A 90 -1.02 -14.98 -1.64
CA ALA A 90 0.26 -14.35 -1.22
C ALA A 90 0.54 -14.43 0.28
N GLY A 91 -0.33 -15.12 1.03
CA GLY A 91 -0.27 -15.23 2.48
C GLY A 91 -0.71 -13.95 3.20
N THR A 92 -0.68 -13.99 4.51
CA THR A 92 -1.08 -12.86 5.35
C THR A 92 -0.18 -11.65 5.09
N PRO A 93 -0.74 -10.49 4.76
CA PRO A 93 0.04 -9.26 4.64
C PRO A 93 0.80 -8.95 5.92
N ASN A 94 1.98 -8.34 5.78
CA ASN A 94 2.70 -7.84 6.94
C ASN A 94 1.92 -6.67 7.56
N PRO A 95 1.31 -6.84 8.75
CA PRO A 95 0.43 -5.84 9.34
C PRO A 95 1.17 -4.58 9.84
N ARG A 96 2.49 -4.57 9.75
CA ARG A 96 3.33 -3.41 10.11
C ARG A 96 3.65 -2.54 8.90
N LYS A 97 3.35 -3.02 7.69
CA LYS A 97 3.59 -2.31 6.43
C LYS A 97 2.27 -1.82 5.83
N ASN A 98 2.31 -0.63 5.26
CA ASN A 98 1.16 -0.07 4.58
C ASN A 98 0.93 -0.80 3.25
N SER A 99 -0.32 -0.93 2.88
CA SER A 99 -0.73 -1.25 1.52
C SER A 99 -1.06 0.04 0.75
N GLU A 100 -0.96 -0.02 -0.56
CA GLU A 100 -1.10 1.12 -1.45
C GLU A 100 -2.14 0.82 -2.54
N VAL A 101 -2.73 1.85 -3.10
CA VAL A 101 -3.63 1.73 -4.25
C VAL A 101 -3.43 2.90 -5.19
N SER A 102 -3.36 2.62 -6.49
CA SER A 102 -3.37 3.63 -7.55
C SER A 102 -4.43 3.28 -8.59
N THR A 103 -4.78 4.26 -9.43
CA THR A 103 -5.77 4.11 -10.48
C THR A 103 -5.24 4.71 -11.78
N ASP A 104 -5.54 4.07 -12.91
CA ASP A 104 -5.18 4.56 -14.22
C ASP A 104 -6.27 5.47 -14.84
N THR A 105 -6.00 5.98 -16.04
CA THR A 105 -6.91 6.91 -16.75
C THR A 105 -8.25 6.29 -17.14
N ASP A 106 -8.37 4.97 -17.18
CA ASP A 106 -9.63 4.25 -17.46
C ASP A 106 -10.31 3.73 -16.18
N SER A 107 -9.85 4.20 -15.00
CA SER A 107 -10.38 3.84 -13.69
C SER A 107 -10.13 2.38 -13.29
N ASN A 108 -9.18 1.68 -13.93
CA ASN A 108 -8.70 0.42 -13.39
C ASN A 108 -7.89 0.69 -12.11
N ALA A 109 -7.99 -0.19 -11.13
CA ALA A 109 -7.34 -0.03 -9.85
C ALA A 109 -6.28 -1.11 -9.62
N TYR A 110 -5.18 -0.71 -8.98
CA TYR A 110 -3.99 -1.52 -8.69
C TYR A 110 -3.73 -1.46 -7.19
N HIS A 111 -4.06 -2.53 -6.46
CA HIS A 111 -3.82 -2.64 -5.03
C HIS A 111 -2.55 -3.42 -4.75
N LEU A 112 -1.68 -2.83 -3.93
CA LEU A 112 -0.39 -3.39 -3.53
C LEU A 112 -0.34 -3.65 -2.03
N TRP A 113 0.33 -4.73 -1.66
CA TRP A 113 0.69 -5.01 -0.26
C TRP A 113 2.04 -5.74 -0.18
N THR A 114 2.64 -5.72 1.01
CA THR A 114 3.78 -6.57 1.32
C THR A 114 3.26 -7.88 1.90
N GLY A 115 3.61 -9.00 1.27
CA GLY A 115 3.24 -10.35 1.73
C GLY A 115 4.03 -10.83 2.94
N ALA A 116 3.72 -12.03 3.41
CA ALA A 116 4.39 -12.66 4.54
C ALA A 116 5.88 -12.96 4.28
N ASP A 117 6.24 -13.12 3.02
CA ASP A 117 7.62 -13.37 2.56
C ASP A 117 8.39 -12.08 2.25
N GLU A 118 7.88 -10.92 2.72
CA GLU A 118 8.44 -9.60 2.47
C GLU A 118 8.46 -9.15 1.00
N GLY A 119 7.86 -9.91 0.09
CA GLY A 119 7.64 -9.54 -1.31
C GLY A 119 6.50 -8.54 -1.46
N ILE A 120 6.53 -7.77 -2.55
CA ILE A 120 5.42 -6.89 -2.93
C ILE A 120 4.53 -7.62 -3.91
N TYR A 121 3.23 -7.61 -3.62
CA TYR A 121 2.18 -8.26 -4.40
C TYR A 121 1.15 -7.26 -4.91
N LEU A 122 0.54 -7.59 -6.03
CA LEU A 122 -0.43 -6.79 -6.75
C LEU A 122 -1.69 -7.60 -7.01
N ALA A 123 -2.86 -7.01 -6.80
CA ALA A 123 -4.13 -7.42 -7.38
C ALA A 123 -4.77 -6.25 -8.14
N ARG A 124 -5.58 -6.57 -9.16
CA ARG A 124 -6.16 -5.59 -10.08
C ARG A 124 -7.69 -5.68 -10.08
N SER A 125 -8.30 -4.53 -10.34
CA SER A 125 -9.74 -4.41 -10.61
C SER A 125 -9.95 -3.58 -11.87
N THR A 126 -10.82 -4.06 -12.78
CA THR A 126 -11.19 -3.37 -14.02
C THR A 126 -12.66 -2.97 -14.07
N ASP A 127 -13.35 -2.99 -12.91
CA ASP A 127 -14.77 -2.72 -12.77
C ASP A 127 -15.06 -1.72 -11.63
N SER A 128 -14.15 -0.76 -11.45
CA SER A 128 -14.25 0.28 -10.41
C SER A 128 -14.34 -0.31 -8.99
N GLY A 129 -13.55 -1.35 -8.71
CA GLY A 129 -13.43 -1.95 -7.39
C GLY A 129 -14.57 -2.89 -6.99
N GLU A 130 -15.48 -3.25 -7.89
CA GLU A 130 -16.56 -4.21 -7.59
C GLU A 130 -16.02 -5.62 -7.40
N SER A 131 -15.09 -6.02 -8.26
CA SER A 131 -14.37 -7.29 -8.12
C SER A 131 -12.87 -7.10 -8.25
N TRP A 132 -12.12 -8.04 -7.68
CA TRP A 132 -10.66 -8.05 -7.66
C TRP A 132 -10.16 -9.45 -7.98
N GLU A 133 -9.00 -9.51 -8.62
CA GLU A 133 -8.32 -10.78 -8.86
C GLU A 133 -8.00 -11.47 -7.54
N GLN A 134 -8.25 -12.79 -7.49
CA GLN A 134 -7.97 -13.59 -6.30
C GLN A 134 -6.54 -14.13 -6.31
N GLU A 135 -5.96 -14.33 -7.48
CA GLU A 135 -4.55 -14.67 -7.63
C GLU A 135 -3.72 -13.39 -7.63
N SER A 136 -2.74 -13.33 -6.75
CA SER A 136 -1.86 -12.17 -6.63
C SER A 136 -0.64 -12.30 -7.53
N LEU A 137 -0.18 -11.18 -8.06
CA LEU A 137 1.04 -11.11 -8.86
C LEU A 137 2.19 -10.60 -8.00
N ARG A 138 3.25 -11.38 -7.86
CA ARG A 138 4.48 -10.87 -7.23
C ARG A 138 5.18 -9.89 -8.17
N VAL A 139 5.31 -8.63 -7.74
CA VAL A 139 5.95 -7.56 -8.53
C VAL A 139 7.39 -7.28 -8.14
N SER A 140 7.80 -7.60 -6.90
CA SER A 140 9.20 -7.52 -6.50
C SER A 140 9.97 -8.77 -6.91
N PRO A 141 11.26 -8.67 -7.33
CA PRO A 141 12.09 -9.83 -7.61
C PRO A 141 12.25 -10.75 -6.41
N ALA A 142 12.33 -12.06 -6.63
CA ALA A 142 12.53 -13.04 -5.56
C ALA A 142 13.84 -12.84 -4.78
N GLY A 143 14.87 -12.22 -5.40
CA GLY A 143 16.13 -11.90 -4.73
C GLY A 143 16.06 -10.71 -3.76
N VAL A 144 14.97 -9.93 -3.81
CA VAL A 144 14.71 -8.89 -2.82
C VAL A 144 13.93 -9.54 -1.68
N ILE A 145 14.60 -9.75 -0.57
CA ILE A 145 14.13 -10.56 0.58
C ILE A 145 13.50 -9.73 1.70
N SER A 146 13.62 -8.42 1.64
CA SER A 146 12.92 -7.49 2.54
C SER A 146 12.57 -6.22 1.79
N THR A 147 11.34 -5.75 1.93
CA THR A 147 10.85 -4.53 1.29
C THR A 147 10.23 -3.58 2.30
N ALA A 148 10.27 -2.27 2.03
CA ALA A 148 9.62 -1.26 2.85
C ALA A 148 9.18 -0.05 2.02
N PHE A 149 8.15 0.65 2.51
CA PHE A 149 7.62 1.89 1.94
C PHE A 149 7.28 1.79 0.45
N PRO A 150 6.50 0.78 0.02
CA PRO A 150 6.01 0.78 -1.35
C PRO A 150 5.17 2.03 -1.61
N GLN A 151 5.37 2.64 -2.78
CA GLN A 151 4.55 3.73 -3.29
C GLN A 151 4.24 3.46 -4.74
N THR A 152 2.99 3.53 -5.13
CA THR A 152 2.53 3.18 -6.48
C THR A 152 1.88 4.35 -7.19
N ASP A 153 2.00 4.33 -8.51
CA ASP A 153 1.25 5.21 -9.41
C ASP A 153 0.90 4.45 -10.70
N ALA A 154 -0.15 4.89 -11.37
CA ALA A 154 -0.57 4.34 -12.65
C ALA A 154 -0.90 5.47 -13.63
N GLY A 155 -0.63 5.24 -14.91
CA GLY A 155 -0.83 6.22 -15.97
C GLY A 155 -1.96 5.82 -16.92
N ASP A 156 -1.63 5.60 -18.21
CA ASP A 156 -2.58 5.01 -19.16
C ASP A 156 -2.92 3.56 -18.76
N PRO A 157 -4.01 2.96 -19.24
CA PRO A 157 -4.41 1.60 -18.89
C PRO A 157 -3.29 0.58 -19.03
N GLY A 158 -3.05 -0.16 -17.95
CA GLY A 158 -1.99 -1.17 -17.89
C GLY A 158 -0.58 -0.61 -17.67
N ARG A 159 -0.39 0.70 -17.57
CA ARG A 159 0.89 1.33 -17.20
C ARG A 159 0.93 1.59 -15.71
N PHE A 160 1.74 0.82 -15.04
CA PHE A 160 1.84 0.77 -13.59
C PHE A 160 3.30 0.83 -13.16
N ALA A 161 3.57 1.51 -12.04
CA ALA A 161 4.87 1.55 -11.41
C ALA A 161 4.77 1.53 -9.89
N VAL A 162 5.76 0.92 -9.25
CA VAL A 162 5.96 0.95 -7.80
C VAL A 162 7.42 1.25 -7.48
N THR A 163 7.65 2.13 -6.53
CA THR A 163 8.97 2.37 -5.92
C THR A 163 8.97 1.82 -4.49
N TYR A 164 10.09 1.29 -4.04
CA TYR A 164 10.21 0.73 -2.69
C TYR A 164 11.68 0.66 -2.25
N LEU A 165 11.90 0.61 -0.95
CA LEU A 165 13.18 0.20 -0.40
C LEU A 165 13.25 -1.33 -0.41
N GLY A 166 14.35 -1.87 -0.91
CA GLY A 166 14.55 -3.31 -1.00
C GLY A 166 15.94 -3.73 -0.55
N SER A 167 16.06 -4.90 0.09
CA SER A 167 17.31 -5.52 0.50
C SER A 167 17.48 -6.90 -0.08
N GLU A 168 18.68 -7.19 -0.57
CA GLU A 168 19.11 -8.49 -1.14
C GLU A 168 20.11 -9.22 -0.22
N ASN A 169 20.29 -8.79 1.03
CA ASN A 169 21.29 -9.32 1.94
C ASN A 169 20.90 -10.68 2.55
N ALA A 170 20.65 -11.68 1.72
CA ALA A 170 20.31 -13.03 2.17
C ALA A 170 21.40 -13.67 3.07
N SER A 171 22.64 -13.24 2.94
CA SER A 171 23.76 -13.72 3.75
C SER A 171 23.66 -13.39 5.24
N LEU A 172 22.78 -12.45 5.61
CA LEU A 172 22.54 -12.05 6.99
C LEU A 172 21.31 -12.74 7.62
N LEU A 173 20.63 -13.61 6.88
CA LEU A 173 19.57 -14.45 7.46
C LEU A 173 20.16 -15.35 8.56
N GLY A 174 19.51 -15.32 9.74
CA GLY A 174 19.96 -16.04 10.92
C GLY A 174 20.96 -15.31 11.80
N GLU A 175 21.55 -14.21 11.35
CA GLU A 175 22.34 -13.31 12.21
C GLU A 175 21.42 -12.63 13.24
N PRO A 176 21.95 -12.30 14.43
CA PRO A 176 21.13 -11.62 15.44
C PRO A 176 20.60 -10.28 14.94
N ASP A 177 19.30 -10.10 15.05
CA ASP A 177 18.62 -8.82 14.88
C ASP A 177 18.84 -7.91 16.10
N LEU A 178 18.21 -6.71 16.11
CA LEU A 178 18.34 -5.75 17.22
C LEU A 178 17.82 -6.28 18.56
N ASP A 179 16.92 -7.28 18.55
CA ASP A 179 16.38 -7.92 19.75
C ASP A 179 17.15 -9.21 20.12
N GLY A 180 18.17 -9.57 19.35
CA GLY A 180 19.01 -10.75 19.59
C GLY A 180 18.40 -12.06 19.05
N ASN A 181 17.34 -11.99 18.24
CA ASN A 181 16.75 -13.15 17.59
C ASN A 181 17.40 -13.38 16.21
N PRO A 182 17.41 -14.61 15.68
CA PRO A 182 17.83 -14.85 14.31
C PRO A 182 16.98 -14.05 13.33
N TRP A 183 17.61 -13.22 12.50
CA TRP A 183 16.91 -12.43 11.50
C TRP A 183 16.31 -13.30 10.39
N ASP A 184 15.02 -13.12 10.14
CA ASP A 184 14.23 -13.89 9.18
C ASP A 184 14.06 -13.21 7.81
N GLY A 185 14.70 -12.05 7.59
CA GLY A 185 14.53 -11.22 6.41
C GLY A 185 13.61 -10.02 6.62
N ASN A 186 12.94 -9.93 7.76
CA ASN A 186 12.04 -8.83 8.06
C ASN A 186 12.83 -7.54 8.36
N GLY A 187 12.53 -6.47 7.62
CA GLY A 187 13.25 -5.20 7.72
C GLY A 187 13.16 -4.48 9.06
N HIS A 188 12.21 -4.84 9.92
CA HIS A 188 11.99 -4.18 11.22
C HIS A 188 13.16 -4.33 12.18
N TYR A 189 13.76 -5.51 12.21
CA TYR A 189 14.78 -5.90 13.19
C TYR A 189 16.09 -6.31 12.51
N ALA A 190 16.28 -5.88 11.26
CA ALA A 190 17.43 -6.28 10.47
C ALA A 190 18.75 -5.98 11.18
N PRO A 191 19.76 -6.87 11.09
CA PRO A 191 21.11 -6.62 11.56
C PRO A 191 21.71 -5.36 10.93
N ASN A 192 22.66 -4.72 11.60
CA ASN A 192 23.31 -3.48 11.12
C ASN A 192 23.99 -3.60 9.75
N GLY A 193 24.26 -4.80 9.26
CA GLY A 193 24.80 -5.04 7.92
C GLY A 193 23.79 -5.12 6.80
N VAL A 194 22.47 -5.04 7.07
CA VAL A 194 21.43 -5.05 6.03
C VAL A 194 21.42 -3.71 5.31
N HIS A 195 21.45 -3.78 3.99
CA HIS A 195 21.51 -2.61 3.12
C HIS A 195 20.22 -2.50 2.30
N TYR A 196 19.52 -1.38 2.45
CA TYR A 196 18.34 -1.06 1.65
C TYR A 196 18.70 -0.09 0.53
N HIS A 197 18.32 -0.45 -0.67
CA HIS A 197 18.45 0.35 -1.88
C HIS A 197 17.06 0.77 -2.37
N LEU A 198 17.00 1.86 -3.13
CA LEU A 198 15.79 2.26 -3.82
C LEU A 198 15.63 1.42 -5.09
N TYR A 199 14.46 0.83 -5.25
CA TYR A 199 14.04 0.08 -6.43
C TYR A 199 12.85 0.74 -7.10
N VAL A 200 12.73 0.52 -8.41
CA VAL A 200 11.50 0.72 -9.16
C VAL A 200 11.15 -0.57 -9.89
N THR A 201 9.89 -0.96 -9.82
CA THR A 201 9.32 -1.99 -10.69
C THR A 201 8.19 -1.37 -11.48
N PHE A 202 8.11 -1.63 -12.77
CA PHE A 202 7.04 -1.12 -13.61
C PHE A 202 6.59 -2.16 -14.64
N SER A 203 5.38 -1.99 -15.15
CA SER A 203 4.80 -2.73 -16.26
C SER A 203 4.16 -1.76 -17.25
N LEU A 204 4.19 -2.10 -18.52
CA LEU A 204 3.47 -1.39 -19.58
C LEU A 204 2.22 -2.15 -20.03
N ASN A 205 2.02 -3.35 -19.50
CA ASN A 205 0.93 -4.26 -19.81
C ASN A 205 0.39 -4.93 -18.53
N ALA A 206 0.30 -4.17 -17.44
CA ALA A 206 -0.10 -4.70 -16.14
C ALA A 206 -1.54 -5.25 -16.11
N LEU A 207 -2.37 -5.03 -17.13
CA LEU A 207 -3.73 -5.58 -17.26
C LEU A 207 -3.81 -6.84 -18.10
N ASP A 208 -2.71 -7.26 -18.74
CA ASP A 208 -2.68 -8.52 -19.49
C ASP A 208 -2.79 -9.73 -18.54
N GLU A 209 -3.20 -10.88 -19.09
CA GLU A 209 -3.23 -12.14 -18.36
C GLU A 209 -1.84 -12.54 -17.85
N GLU A 210 -0.80 -12.31 -18.63
CA GLU A 210 0.60 -12.53 -18.28
C GLU A 210 1.37 -11.19 -18.35
N PRO A 211 1.29 -10.33 -17.30
CA PRO A 211 1.97 -9.05 -17.33
C PRO A 211 3.48 -9.21 -17.16
N VAL A 212 4.23 -8.32 -17.80
CA VAL A 212 5.69 -8.27 -17.69
C VAL A 212 6.10 -7.16 -16.74
N PHE A 213 6.85 -7.50 -15.68
CA PHE A 213 7.41 -6.55 -14.73
C PHE A 213 8.90 -6.35 -14.97
N HIS A 214 9.31 -5.10 -15.05
CA HIS A 214 10.71 -4.69 -15.18
C HIS A 214 11.17 -4.02 -13.90
N THR A 215 12.20 -4.57 -13.26
CA THR A 215 12.74 -4.02 -12.01
C THR A 215 14.13 -3.46 -12.23
N LYS A 216 14.40 -2.31 -11.62
CA LYS A 216 15.71 -1.69 -11.57
C LYS A 216 16.03 -1.16 -10.18
N ARG A 217 17.22 -1.49 -9.66
CA ARG A 217 17.81 -0.80 -8.52
C ARG A 217 18.30 0.57 -8.98
N LEU A 218 17.85 1.63 -8.34
CA LEU A 218 18.11 3.01 -8.72
C LEU A 218 19.37 3.60 -8.04
N THR A 219 19.75 3.07 -6.87
CA THR A 219 20.87 3.57 -6.08
C THR A 219 22.04 2.59 -6.06
N SER A 220 23.26 3.09 -6.28
CA SER A 220 24.51 2.33 -6.13
C SER A 220 24.82 2.08 -4.65
N ASP A 221 24.68 3.15 -3.85
CA ASP A 221 24.90 3.11 -2.40
C ASP A 221 23.58 2.86 -1.67
N PRO A 222 23.59 2.19 -0.51
CA PRO A 222 22.39 2.01 0.28
C PRO A 222 21.84 3.34 0.78
N VAL A 223 20.51 3.50 0.76
CA VAL A 223 19.83 4.67 1.33
C VAL A 223 19.53 4.48 2.81
N GLN A 224 19.55 3.23 3.27
CA GLN A 224 19.39 2.85 4.68
C GLN A 224 20.26 1.63 4.98
N VAL A 225 20.89 1.64 6.14
CA VAL A 225 21.66 0.50 6.69
C VAL A 225 21.06 0.11 8.04
N GLY A 226 20.89 -1.19 8.25
CA GLY A 226 20.25 -1.73 9.44
C GLY A 226 18.72 -1.66 9.41
N ALA A 227 18.10 -1.70 10.58
CA ALA A 227 16.65 -1.74 10.72
C ALA A 227 15.94 -0.50 10.17
N ILE A 228 14.73 -0.70 9.66
CA ILE A 228 13.81 0.37 9.27
C ILE A 228 12.74 0.50 10.35
N CYS A 229 12.65 1.69 10.94
CA CYS A 229 11.66 2.01 11.97
C CYS A 229 10.29 2.28 11.35
N LEU A 230 9.35 1.38 11.52
CA LEU A 230 7.97 1.58 11.06
C LEU A 230 7.00 1.99 12.19
N ASN A 231 7.39 1.83 13.47
CA ASN A 231 6.61 2.22 14.63
C ASN A 231 7.51 2.83 15.71
N SER A 232 7.00 3.82 16.44
CA SER A 232 7.75 4.59 17.44
C SER A 232 8.27 3.79 18.66
N GLY A 233 7.93 2.50 18.77
CA GLY A 233 8.43 1.60 19.81
C GLY A 233 9.48 0.60 19.34
N ASP A 234 9.67 0.47 18.02
CA ASP A 234 10.50 -0.58 17.41
C ASP A 234 11.94 -0.13 17.14
N CYS A 235 12.23 1.15 17.30
CA CYS A 235 13.57 1.68 17.16
C CYS A 235 14.11 2.13 18.50
N ARG A 236 15.13 1.44 18.96
CA ARG A 236 16.00 2.00 19.99
C ARG A 236 16.91 3.02 19.30
N SER A 237 16.75 4.28 19.68
CA SER A 237 17.78 5.29 19.40
C SER A 237 19.00 4.94 20.24
N ASP A 238 20.04 4.46 19.63
CA ASP A 238 21.38 4.52 20.19
C ASP A 238 21.97 5.91 19.99
#